data_76b954bc682fde59e6eff986ca0bf278
#
_entry.id   76b954bc682fde59e6eff986ca0bf278
#
_cell.length_a   1.000
_cell.length_b   1.000
_cell.length_c   1.000
_cell.angle_alpha   90.00
_cell.angle_beta   90.00
_cell.angle_gamma   90.00
#
_symmetry.space_group_name_H-M   'P 1'
#
loop_
_entity.id
_entity.type
_entity.pdbx_description
1 polymer ?
#
loop_
_entity_poly.entity_id
_entity_poly.type
_entity_poly.pdbx_seq_one_letter_code
_entity_poly.pdbx_strand_id
1 'polypeptide(L)'
;QYMYADTSFRPWIIGFSGGKDSTVLLTLVWLALRKIKKDTIAPFQLRRPIYVVCNDTMVENPIIATYVDEVLAQIETKAREEDLPIFVRKTEPRLGDSFWVNVIGKGYPVPNTAFRWCTDKMKIKPTARFIIEQVDECGEAIILIGTRKAESATRARSIKKHEVYGKRLTNHTILRNTYVYAPIKELMLEEVWYIINAIPSPWGFDNSILFNIYKDASADDYECPTVVTDKSHGSCGQSRFGC
;
A
#
# COMPACT_ATOMS: atom_id res chain seq x y z
N GLN A 1 -16.13 2.03 -14.22
CA GLN A 1 -15.17 3.02 -14.74
C GLN A 1 -13.84 2.37 -15.15
N TYR A 2 -13.34 1.38 -14.37
CA TYR A 2 -12.11 0.66 -14.70
C TYR A 2 -12.12 0.08 -16.13
N MET A 3 -13.25 -0.41 -16.56
CA MET A 3 -13.40 -1.16 -17.81
C MET A 3 -14.06 -0.37 -18.94
N TYR A 4 -15.03 0.46 -18.63
CA TYR A 4 -15.95 1.01 -19.62
C TYR A 4 -15.66 2.44 -20.06
N ALA A 5 -14.91 3.21 -19.25
CA ALA A 5 -14.69 4.62 -19.52
C ALA A 5 -13.28 4.94 -20.02
N ASP A 6 -12.37 3.97 -20.05
CA ASP A 6 -10.98 4.24 -20.34
C ASP A 6 -10.38 3.21 -21.28
N THR A 7 -10.08 3.63 -22.49
CA THR A 7 -9.38 2.83 -23.50
C THR A 7 -7.88 2.77 -23.25
N SER A 8 -7.37 3.51 -22.26
CA SER A 8 -5.94 3.54 -21.94
C SER A 8 -5.54 2.29 -21.16
N PHE A 9 -4.31 1.83 -21.41
CA PHE A 9 -3.69 0.71 -20.71
C PHE A 9 -2.98 1.12 -19.41
N ARG A 10 -3.39 2.23 -18.79
CA ARG A 10 -2.78 2.75 -17.55
C ARG A 10 -2.74 1.68 -16.47
N PRO A 11 -1.58 1.23 -16.00
CA PRO A 11 -1.49 0.27 -14.91
C PRO A 11 -2.02 0.87 -13.61
N TRP A 12 -2.58 0.02 -12.76
CA TRP A 12 -2.86 0.36 -11.39
C TRP A 12 -1.74 -0.14 -10.49
N ILE A 13 -1.26 0.72 -9.62
CA ILE A 13 -0.18 0.42 -8.70
C ILE A 13 -0.72 0.57 -7.28
N ILE A 14 -0.88 -0.54 -6.59
CA ILE A 14 -1.40 -0.59 -5.22
C ILE A 14 -0.22 -0.67 -4.26
N GLY A 15 -0.01 0.35 -3.43
CA GLY A 15 0.93 0.27 -2.33
C GLY A 15 0.43 -0.70 -1.25
N PHE A 16 1.16 -1.78 -1.06
CA PHE A 16 0.81 -2.85 -0.12
C PHE A 16 1.90 -3.03 0.92
N SER A 17 1.57 -2.79 2.18
CA SER A 17 2.49 -2.99 3.31
C SER A 17 2.16 -4.21 4.16
N GLY A 18 1.10 -4.95 3.84
CA GLY A 18 0.55 -6.00 4.70
C GLY A 18 -0.27 -5.49 5.88
N GLY A 19 -0.32 -4.16 6.10
CA GLY A 19 -1.12 -3.57 7.17
C GLY A 19 -2.62 -3.49 6.86
N LYS A 20 -3.44 -3.22 7.87
CA LYS A 20 -4.90 -3.21 7.80
C LYS A 20 -5.48 -2.40 6.63
N ASP A 21 -4.97 -1.19 6.41
CA ASP A 21 -5.50 -0.27 5.41
C ASP A 21 -5.17 -0.74 3.98
N SER A 22 -3.95 -1.22 3.74
CA SER A 22 -3.56 -1.80 2.44
C SER A 22 -4.27 -3.12 2.16
N THR A 23 -4.56 -3.92 3.19
CA THR A 23 -5.33 -5.16 3.09
C THR A 23 -6.78 -4.86 2.68
N VAL A 24 -7.44 -3.89 3.34
CA VAL A 24 -8.79 -3.46 2.96
C VAL A 24 -8.82 -2.91 1.55
N LEU A 25 -7.87 -2.06 1.19
CA LEU A 25 -7.78 -1.52 -0.17
C LEU A 25 -7.70 -2.62 -1.22
N LEU A 26 -6.79 -3.59 -1.05
CA LEU A 26 -6.63 -4.70 -1.98
C LEU A 26 -7.86 -5.61 -2.01
N THR A 27 -8.47 -5.89 -0.86
CA THR A 27 -9.73 -6.65 -0.76
C THR A 27 -10.83 -6.01 -1.61
N LEU A 28 -11.04 -4.72 -1.47
CA LEU A 28 -12.07 -4.00 -2.22
C LEU A 28 -11.78 -3.98 -3.73
N VAL A 29 -10.53 -3.81 -4.13
CA VAL A 29 -10.12 -3.91 -5.55
C VAL A 29 -10.37 -5.30 -6.08
N TRP A 30 -9.99 -6.33 -5.34
CA TRP A 30 -10.21 -7.74 -5.74
C TRP A 30 -11.68 -8.07 -5.94
N LEU A 31 -12.53 -7.70 -4.98
CA LEU A 31 -13.97 -7.90 -5.08
C LEU A 31 -14.58 -7.15 -6.26
N ALA A 32 -14.10 -5.93 -6.53
CA ALA A 32 -14.52 -5.16 -7.71
C ALA A 32 -14.16 -5.89 -9.01
N LEU A 33 -12.95 -6.46 -9.10
CA LEU A 33 -12.52 -7.23 -10.28
C LEU A 33 -13.36 -8.50 -10.48
N ARG A 34 -13.63 -9.26 -9.40
CA ARG A 34 -14.52 -10.43 -9.45
C ARG A 34 -15.91 -10.04 -9.94
N LYS A 35 -16.45 -8.92 -9.44
CA LYS A 35 -17.75 -8.41 -9.87
C LYS A 35 -17.75 -8.04 -11.35
N ILE A 36 -16.75 -7.29 -11.80
CA ILE A 36 -16.61 -6.91 -13.21
C ILE A 36 -16.52 -8.17 -14.09
N LYS A 37 -15.68 -9.14 -13.70
CA LYS A 37 -15.52 -10.40 -14.43
C LYS A 37 -16.83 -11.19 -14.56
N LYS A 38 -17.66 -11.16 -13.49
CA LYS A 38 -18.97 -11.84 -13.46
C LYS A 38 -20.06 -11.10 -14.26
N ASP A 39 -20.09 -9.78 -14.20
CA ASP A 39 -21.15 -8.95 -14.79
C ASP A 39 -20.95 -8.71 -16.30
N THR A 40 -19.81 -9.13 -16.86
CA THR A 40 -19.50 -8.89 -18.27
C THR A 40 -20.04 -10.01 -19.16
N ILE A 41 -20.98 -9.69 -20.03
CA ILE A 41 -21.71 -10.62 -20.93
C ILE A 41 -20.83 -11.11 -22.10
N ALA A 42 -19.71 -10.46 -22.40
CA ALA A 42 -18.78 -10.86 -23.46
C ALA A 42 -17.46 -11.39 -22.85
N PRO A 43 -16.66 -12.18 -23.59
CA PRO A 43 -15.35 -12.64 -23.13
C PRO A 43 -14.36 -11.46 -23.05
N PHE A 44 -14.65 -10.54 -22.16
CA PHE A 44 -13.85 -9.36 -21.94
C PHE A 44 -12.73 -9.73 -20.98
N GLN A 45 -11.52 -9.84 -21.49
CA GLN A 45 -10.34 -10.03 -20.66
C GLN A 45 -10.02 -8.73 -19.93
N LEU A 46 -9.87 -8.84 -18.62
CA LEU A 46 -9.29 -7.79 -17.81
C LEU A 46 -7.84 -7.60 -18.26
N ARG A 47 -7.56 -6.61 -19.11
CA ARG A 47 -6.23 -6.46 -19.74
C ARG A 47 -5.31 -5.51 -18.97
N ARG A 48 -5.89 -4.64 -18.14
CA ARG A 48 -5.10 -3.63 -17.42
C ARG A 48 -4.31 -4.28 -16.29
N PRO A 49 -2.99 -4.18 -16.27
CA PRO A 49 -2.19 -4.74 -15.20
C PRO A 49 -2.44 -3.98 -13.89
N ILE A 50 -2.49 -4.73 -12.81
CA ILE A 50 -2.61 -4.23 -11.44
C ILE A 50 -1.41 -4.75 -10.66
N TYR A 51 -0.52 -3.86 -10.29
CA TYR A 51 0.66 -4.20 -9.52
C TYR A 51 0.41 -4.00 -8.04
N VAL A 52 0.59 -5.06 -7.26
CA VAL A 52 0.65 -4.99 -5.79
C VAL A 52 2.10 -4.81 -5.42
N VAL A 53 2.46 -3.57 -5.06
CA VAL A 53 3.85 -3.18 -4.81
C VAL A 53 4.12 -3.14 -3.32
N CYS A 54 5.05 -3.95 -2.86
CA CYS A 54 5.54 -4.00 -1.49
C CYS A 54 7.00 -3.56 -1.44
N ASN A 55 7.33 -2.65 -0.51
CA ASN A 55 8.71 -2.25 -0.29
C ASN A 55 9.36 -3.20 0.72
N ASP A 56 10.44 -3.86 0.34
CA ASP A 56 11.33 -4.55 1.24
C ASP A 56 12.46 -3.59 1.65
N THR A 57 12.45 -3.18 2.90
CA THR A 57 13.49 -2.27 3.41
C THR A 57 14.75 -3.02 3.83
N MET A 58 14.72 -4.37 3.82
CA MET A 58 15.81 -5.26 4.25
C MET A 58 16.19 -5.10 5.73
N VAL A 59 15.35 -4.45 6.53
CA VAL A 59 15.54 -4.24 7.99
C VAL A 59 14.22 -4.35 8.75
N GLU A 60 13.22 -4.95 8.13
CA GLU A 60 11.93 -5.22 8.77
C GLU A 60 12.08 -6.27 9.89
N ASN A 61 11.18 -6.24 10.86
CA ASN A 61 11.08 -7.31 11.85
C ASN A 61 10.86 -8.66 11.12
N PRO A 62 11.66 -9.71 11.41
CA PRO A 62 11.56 -11.00 10.71
C PRO A 62 10.14 -11.60 10.72
N ILE A 63 9.40 -11.45 11.82
CA ILE A 63 8.01 -11.94 11.93
C ILE A 63 7.12 -11.25 10.90
N ILE A 64 7.27 -9.93 10.77
CA ILE A 64 6.51 -9.14 9.81
C ILE A 64 6.94 -9.44 8.38
N ALA A 65 8.23 -9.58 8.14
CA ALA A 65 8.75 -9.93 6.82
C ALA A 65 8.20 -11.28 6.35
N THR A 66 8.26 -12.31 7.20
CA THR A 66 7.69 -13.64 6.90
C THR A 66 6.19 -13.55 6.63
N TYR A 67 5.45 -12.87 7.51
CA TYR A 67 4.01 -12.66 7.32
C TYR A 67 3.69 -12.00 5.97
N VAL A 68 4.39 -10.93 5.63
CA VAL A 68 4.16 -10.20 4.36
C VAL A 68 4.50 -11.09 3.17
N ASP A 69 5.59 -11.86 3.23
CA ASP A 69 6.01 -12.76 2.16
C ASP A 69 4.98 -13.87 1.91
N GLU A 70 4.43 -14.47 2.96
CA GLU A 70 3.37 -15.47 2.86
C GLU A 70 2.10 -14.87 2.24
N VAL A 71 1.69 -13.67 2.68
CA VAL A 71 0.54 -12.98 2.10
C VAL A 71 0.74 -12.67 0.63
N LEU A 72 1.91 -12.16 0.23
CA LEU A 72 2.22 -11.85 -1.16
C LEU A 72 2.23 -13.09 -2.05
N ALA A 73 2.77 -14.20 -1.57
CA ALA A 73 2.76 -15.49 -2.28
C ALA A 73 1.33 -16.00 -2.51
N GLN A 74 0.46 -15.87 -1.51
CA GLN A 74 -0.96 -16.24 -1.66
C GLN A 74 -1.71 -15.32 -2.62
N ILE A 75 -1.45 -13.99 -2.57
CA ILE A 75 -2.01 -13.03 -3.52
C ILE A 75 -1.64 -13.44 -4.96
N GLU A 76 -0.37 -13.73 -5.22
CA GLU A 76 0.08 -14.09 -6.56
C GLU A 76 -0.54 -15.41 -7.05
N THR A 77 -0.56 -16.43 -6.19
CA THR A 77 -1.15 -17.73 -6.50
C THR A 77 -2.63 -17.60 -6.81
N LYS A 78 -3.37 -16.92 -5.94
CA LYS A 78 -4.82 -16.78 -6.08
C LYS A 78 -5.23 -15.91 -7.27
N ALA A 79 -4.46 -14.87 -7.55
CA ALA A 79 -4.68 -14.04 -8.74
C ALA A 79 -4.54 -14.85 -10.03
N ARG A 80 -3.56 -15.75 -10.08
CA ARG A 80 -3.34 -16.66 -11.21
C ARG A 80 -4.48 -17.68 -11.33
N GLU A 81 -4.91 -18.30 -10.23
CA GLU A 81 -6.05 -19.23 -10.21
C GLU A 81 -7.34 -18.59 -10.71
N GLU A 82 -7.57 -17.34 -10.34
CA GLU A 82 -8.77 -16.59 -10.74
C GLU A 82 -8.62 -15.86 -12.07
N ASP A 83 -7.48 -16.01 -12.76
CA ASP A 83 -7.20 -15.30 -14.02
C ASP A 83 -7.49 -13.79 -13.88
N LEU A 84 -6.92 -13.17 -12.85
CA LEU A 84 -6.96 -11.74 -12.59
C LEU A 84 -5.61 -11.10 -12.97
N PRO A 85 -5.60 -9.90 -13.55
CA PRO A 85 -4.38 -9.23 -13.98
C PRO A 85 -3.63 -8.57 -12.80
N ILE A 86 -3.50 -9.30 -11.69
CA ILE A 86 -2.83 -8.84 -10.47
C ILE A 86 -1.42 -9.45 -10.44
N PHE A 87 -0.42 -8.61 -10.30
CA PHE A 87 1.00 -8.98 -10.27
C PHE A 87 1.66 -8.44 -9.01
N VAL A 88 2.32 -9.29 -8.26
CA VAL A 88 3.10 -8.88 -7.08
C VAL A 88 4.47 -8.36 -7.52
N ARG A 89 4.89 -7.25 -6.93
CA ARG A 89 6.24 -6.67 -7.13
C ARG A 89 6.82 -6.24 -5.79
N LYS A 90 7.99 -6.77 -5.47
CA LYS A 90 8.81 -6.24 -4.38
C LYS A 90 9.76 -5.19 -4.93
N THR A 91 9.92 -4.09 -4.21
CA THR A 91 10.88 -3.04 -4.51
C THR A 91 11.86 -2.89 -3.36
N GLU A 92 13.13 -2.75 -3.68
CA GLU A 92 14.23 -2.70 -2.73
C GLU A 92 15.05 -1.42 -2.90
N PRO A 93 15.67 -0.91 -1.82
CA PRO A 93 16.61 0.19 -1.94
C PRO A 93 17.85 -0.25 -2.73
N ARG A 94 18.45 0.68 -3.48
CA ARG A 94 19.79 0.44 -4.03
C ARG A 94 20.77 0.24 -2.88
N LEU A 95 21.84 -0.52 -3.10
CA LEU A 95 22.85 -0.79 -2.07
C LEU A 95 23.30 0.48 -1.35
N GLY A 96 23.59 1.54 -2.09
CA GLY A 96 24.02 2.83 -1.53
C GLY A 96 22.95 3.58 -0.73
N ASP A 97 21.69 3.18 -0.82
CA ASP A 97 20.55 3.74 -0.07
C ASP A 97 20.04 2.79 1.02
N SER A 98 20.66 1.59 1.17
CA SER A 98 20.31 0.63 2.21
C SER A 98 20.61 1.16 3.62
N PHE A 99 19.93 0.62 4.63
CA PHE A 99 20.06 1.06 6.02
C PHE A 99 21.51 0.99 6.51
N TRP A 100 22.14 -0.17 6.38
CA TRP A 100 23.46 -0.42 6.92
C TRP A 100 24.55 0.40 6.23
N VAL A 101 24.46 0.56 4.92
CA VAL A 101 25.41 1.42 4.19
C VAL A 101 25.29 2.89 4.63
N ASN A 102 24.08 3.38 4.89
CA ASN A 102 23.93 4.76 5.35
C ASN A 102 24.39 4.93 6.81
N VAL A 103 24.01 4.02 7.73
CA VAL A 103 24.36 4.16 9.16
C VAL A 103 25.85 3.88 9.37
N ILE A 104 26.34 2.72 8.93
CA ILE A 104 27.73 2.31 9.20
C ILE A 104 28.69 2.94 8.19
N GLY A 105 28.35 2.88 6.90
CA GLY A 105 29.28 3.32 5.85
C GLY A 105 29.36 4.84 5.67
N LYS A 106 28.24 5.57 5.89
CA LYS A 106 28.15 7.01 5.67
C LYS A 106 27.99 7.83 6.98
N GLY A 107 27.89 7.16 8.12
CA GLY A 107 27.75 7.83 9.41
C GLY A 107 26.42 8.56 9.62
N TYR A 108 25.33 8.14 8.95
CA TYR A 108 24.02 8.74 9.16
C TYR A 108 23.52 8.41 10.56
N PRO A 109 22.90 9.35 11.27
CA PRO A 109 22.26 9.05 12.54
C PRO A 109 21.14 8.04 12.34
N VAL A 110 20.92 7.19 13.36
CA VAL A 110 19.77 6.26 13.36
C VAL A 110 18.49 7.05 13.18
N PRO A 111 17.57 6.59 12.31
CA PRO A 111 16.31 7.27 12.08
C PRO A 111 15.51 7.48 13.36
N ASN A 112 14.88 8.63 13.46
CA ASN A 112 13.96 8.97 14.55
C ASN A 112 12.76 9.76 14.00
N THR A 113 11.82 10.15 14.85
CA THR A 113 10.60 10.85 14.44
C THR A 113 10.85 12.17 13.71
N ALA A 114 11.96 12.85 14.02
CA ALA A 114 12.33 14.13 13.39
C ALA A 114 13.22 13.95 12.14
N PHE A 115 13.96 12.84 12.05
CA PHE A 115 14.90 12.58 10.95
C PHE A 115 14.66 11.21 10.32
N ARG A 116 13.74 11.15 9.38
CA ARG A 116 13.20 9.93 8.73
C ARG A 116 13.78 9.71 7.34
N TRP A 117 15.07 9.79 7.16
CA TRP A 117 15.74 9.54 5.88
C TRP A 117 15.46 8.14 5.30
N CYS A 118 15.21 7.16 6.18
CA CYS A 118 14.86 5.80 5.81
C CYS A 118 13.60 5.76 4.91
N THR A 119 12.58 6.56 5.23
CA THR A 119 11.36 6.61 4.43
C THR A 119 11.64 7.03 2.99
N ASP A 120 12.46 8.08 2.78
CA ASP A 120 12.82 8.54 1.44
C ASP A 120 13.62 7.47 0.69
N LYS A 121 14.73 7.01 1.29
CA LYS A 121 15.69 6.14 0.62
C LYS A 121 15.20 4.71 0.41
N MET A 122 14.45 4.17 1.38
CA MET A 122 14.13 2.75 1.42
C MET A 122 12.68 2.45 0.97
N LYS A 123 11.81 3.47 0.90
CA LYS A 123 10.41 3.29 0.47
C LYS A 123 10.04 4.17 -0.72
N ILE A 124 10.20 5.49 -0.60
CA ILE A 124 9.73 6.42 -1.65
C ILE A 124 10.54 6.23 -2.93
N LYS A 125 11.88 6.22 -2.85
CA LYS A 125 12.73 6.09 -4.06
C LYS A 125 12.56 4.76 -4.78
N PRO A 126 12.55 3.58 -4.11
CA PRO A 126 12.30 2.31 -4.79
C PRO A 126 10.95 2.28 -5.50
N THR A 127 9.88 2.70 -4.81
CA THR A 127 8.54 2.75 -5.40
C THR A 127 8.49 3.75 -6.57
N ALA A 128 9.10 4.93 -6.43
CA ALA A 128 9.10 5.94 -7.49
C ALA A 128 9.80 5.43 -8.75
N ARG A 129 10.89 4.67 -8.63
CA ARG A 129 11.56 4.04 -9.78
C ARG A 129 10.62 3.10 -10.53
N PHE A 130 9.95 2.21 -9.80
CA PHE A 130 8.99 1.30 -10.39
C PHE A 130 7.85 2.05 -11.09
N ILE A 131 7.31 3.12 -10.48
CA ILE A 131 6.26 3.93 -11.09
C ILE A 131 6.75 4.59 -12.38
N ILE A 132 7.97 5.15 -12.38
CA ILE A 132 8.56 5.79 -13.57
C ILE A 132 8.72 4.76 -14.69
N GLU A 133 9.22 3.57 -14.40
CA GLU A 133 9.32 2.48 -15.38
C GLU A 133 7.95 2.17 -16.00
N GLN A 134 6.89 2.09 -15.19
CA GLN A 134 5.55 1.85 -15.70
C GLN A 134 4.98 3.03 -16.51
N VAL A 135 5.32 4.26 -16.14
CA VAL A 135 4.93 5.45 -16.91
C VAL A 135 5.67 5.50 -18.25
N ASP A 136 6.95 5.13 -18.25
CA ASP A 136 7.75 5.10 -19.49
C ASP A 136 7.22 4.03 -20.48
N GLU A 137 6.74 2.90 -19.97
CA GLU A 137 6.16 1.84 -20.79
C GLU A 137 4.72 2.13 -21.27
N CYS A 138 3.88 2.69 -20.40
CA CYS A 138 2.43 2.80 -20.61
C CYS A 138 1.94 4.24 -20.82
N GLY A 139 2.82 5.23 -20.70
CA GLY A 139 2.52 6.67 -20.81
C GLY A 139 1.97 7.29 -19.53
N GLU A 140 1.15 6.58 -18.78
CA GLU A 140 0.52 7.05 -17.54
C GLU A 140 0.35 5.91 -16.54
N ALA A 141 0.25 6.22 -15.23
CA ALA A 141 -0.04 5.26 -14.18
C ALA A 141 -1.02 5.82 -13.14
N ILE A 142 -1.76 4.93 -12.47
CA ILE A 142 -2.66 5.28 -11.36
C ILE A 142 -2.18 4.57 -10.10
N ILE A 143 -1.82 5.34 -9.09
CA ILE A 143 -1.43 4.81 -7.77
C ILE A 143 -2.66 4.75 -6.88
N LEU A 144 -2.93 3.60 -6.30
CA LEU A 144 -3.94 3.42 -5.28
C LEU A 144 -3.28 3.36 -3.92
N ILE A 145 -3.73 4.22 -3.01
CA ILE A 145 -3.18 4.33 -1.67
C ILE A 145 -4.25 4.08 -0.61
N GLY A 146 -3.86 3.35 0.43
CA GLY A 146 -4.71 3.02 1.57
C GLY A 146 -4.71 4.09 2.67
N THR A 147 -4.62 5.37 2.32
CA THR A 147 -4.63 6.45 3.31
C THR A 147 -6.04 6.88 3.67
N ARG A 148 -6.27 7.18 4.96
CA ARG A 148 -7.56 7.62 5.50
C ARG A 148 -7.45 8.99 6.19
N LYS A 149 -8.51 9.79 6.12
CA LYS A 149 -8.59 11.08 6.84
C LYS A 149 -8.56 10.86 8.37
N ALA A 150 -9.18 9.77 8.82
CA ALA A 150 -9.28 9.43 10.23
C ALA A 150 -7.96 8.97 10.88
N GLU A 151 -6.91 8.66 10.10
CA GLU A 151 -5.61 8.22 10.66
C GLU A 151 -4.90 9.30 11.48
N SER A 152 -4.94 10.55 11.01
CA SER A 152 -4.36 11.70 11.73
C SER A 152 -4.77 13.03 11.12
N ALA A 153 -4.69 14.10 11.92
CA ALA A 153 -4.95 15.47 11.46
C ALA A 153 -4.02 15.88 10.30
N THR A 154 -2.79 15.37 10.27
CA THR A 154 -1.82 15.62 9.20
C THR A 154 -2.27 14.95 7.91
N ARG A 155 -2.73 13.68 7.96
CA ARG A 155 -3.30 12.95 6.82
C ARG A 155 -4.54 13.65 6.28
N ALA A 156 -5.47 14.04 7.17
CA ALA A 156 -6.69 14.76 6.78
C ALA A 156 -6.36 16.05 6.03
N ARG A 157 -5.42 16.86 6.55
CA ARG A 157 -4.99 18.11 5.91
C ARG A 157 -4.32 17.84 4.55
N SER A 158 -3.47 16.82 4.46
CA SER A 158 -2.80 16.45 3.21
C SER A 158 -3.83 16.02 2.15
N ILE A 159 -4.76 15.14 2.50
CA ILE A 159 -5.82 14.70 1.58
C ILE A 159 -6.64 15.88 1.11
N LYS A 160 -7.11 16.74 2.04
CA LYS A 160 -7.91 17.93 1.71
C LYS A 160 -7.16 18.90 0.79
N LYS A 161 -5.86 19.09 0.98
CA LYS A 161 -5.02 19.98 0.15
C LYS A 161 -4.96 19.53 -1.31
N HIS A 162 -4.96 18.21 -1.57
CA HIS A 162 -4.83 17.66 -2.91
C HIS A 162 -6.17 17.24 -3.54
N GLU A 163 -7.24 17.27 -2.75
CA GLU A 163 -8.57 16.91 -3.23
C GLU A 163 -9.13 17.99 -4.17
N VAL A 164 -9.57 17.56 -5.36
CA VAL A 164 -10.22 18.43 -6.33
C VAL A 164 -11.69 18.05 -6.39
N TYR A 165 -12.58 19.03 -6.15
CA TYR A 165 -14.01 18.79 -6.17
C TYR A 165 -14.47 18.14 -7.49
N GLY A 166 -15.27 17.10 -7.39
CA GLY A 166 -15.79 16.33 -8.54
C GLY A 166 -14.79 15.41 -9.22
N LYS A 167 -13.50 15.42 -8.86
CA LYS A 167 -12.49 14.52 -9.42
C LYS A 167 -12.16 13.39 -8.43
N ARG A 168 -12.14 12.15 -8.93
CA ARG A 168 -11.71 10.99 -8.13
C ARG A 168 -10.20 10.81 -8.15
N LEU A 169 -9.57 11.16 -9.25
CA LEU A 169 -8.13 11.10 -9.45
C LEU A 169 -7.52 12.48 -9.21
N THR A 170 -6.41 12.51 -8.50
CA THR A 170 -5.60 13.71 -8.30
C THR A 170 -4.22 13.48 -8.91
N ASN A 171 -3.58 14.54 -9.41
CA ASN A 171 -2.23 14.42 -9.94
C ASN A 171 -1.25 14.12 -8.80
N HIS A 172 -0.29 13.25 -9.07
CA HIS A 172 0.83 13.06 -8.14
C HIS A 172 1.69 14.34 -8.08
N THR A 173 2.15 14.72 -6.89
CA THR A 173 2.83 16.00 -6.67
C THR A 173 4.21 16.11 -7.32
N ILE A 174 4.88 14.99 -7.54
CA ILE A 174 6.27 14.93 -8.02
C ILE A 174 6.35 14.18 -9.35
N LEU A 175 5.71 13.04 -9.47
CA LEU A 175 5.79 12.18 -10.64
C LEU A 175 4.82 12.66 -11.72
N ARG A 176 5.35 12.93 -12.92
CA ARG A 176 4.56 13.32 -14.10
C ARG A 176 3.73 12.13 -14.59
N ASN A 177 2.62 12.40 -15.24
CA ASN A 177 1.72 11.40 -15.82
C ASN A 177 1.29 10.31 -14.82
N THR A 178 1.27 10.67 -13.55
CA THR A 178 0.92 9.76 -12.46
C THR A 178 -0.25 10.35 -11.68
N TYR A 179 -1.29 9.54 -11.51
CA TYR A 179 -2.49 9.92 -10.78
C TYR A 179 -2.57 9.14 -9.48
N VAL A 180 -3.17 9.75 -8.48
CA VAL A 180 -3.40 9.15 -7.16
C VAL A 180 -4.88 8.97 -6.93
N TYR A 181 -5.25 7.79 -6.44
CA TYR A 181 -6.60 7.45 -6.01
C TYR A 181 -6.58 6.85 -4.59
N ALA A 182 -7.32 7.43 -3.69
CA ALA A 182 -7.49 6.96 -2.31
C ALA A 182 -8.94 6.51 -2.08
N PRO A 183 -9.32 5.29 -2.47
CA PRO A 183 -10.72 4.85 -2.42
C PRO A 183 -11.27 4.71 -1.01
N ILE A 184 -10.42 4.47 -0.03
CA ILE A 184 -10.80 4.26 1.38
C ILE A 184 -10.60 5.49 2.26
N LYS A 185 -10.36 6.66 1.67
CA LYS A 185 -10.00 7.89 2.40
C LYS A 185 -11.01 8.35 3.46
N GLU A 186 -12.28 7.98 3.31
CA GLU A 186 -13.35 8.36 4.22
C GLU A 186 -13.64 7.29 5.29
N LEU A 187 -13.07 6.08 5.19
CA LEU A 187 -13.34 5.01 6.14
C LEU A 187 -12.80 5.35 7.54
N MET A 188 -13.62 5.06 8.54
CA MET A 188 -13.23 5.11 9.94
C MET A 188 -12.48 3.83 10.35
N LEU A 189 -11.83 3.83 11.50
CA LEU A 189 -11.05 2.69 11.98
C LEU A 189 -11.92 1.45 12.20
N GLU A 190 -13.09 1.65 12.77
CA GLU A 190 -14.06 0.59 13.04
C GLU A 190 -14.55 -0.07 11.74
N GLU A 191 -14.75 0.72 10.68
CA GLU A 191 -15.16 0.21 9.37
C GLU A 191 -14.04 -0.61 8.71
N VAL A 192 -12.78 -0.21 8.87
CA VAL A 192 -11.63 -0.98 8.40
C VAL A 192 -11.57 -2.35 9.07
N TRP A 193 -11.67 -2.38 10.40
CA TRP A 193 -11.67 -3.65 11.14
C TRP A 193 -12.92 -4.49 10.89
N TYR A 194 -14.07 -3.84 10.72
CA TYR A 194 -15.29 -4.54 10.31
C TYR A 194 -15.10 -5.26 8.97
N ILE A 195 -14.55 -4.59 7.97
CA ILE A 195 -14.28 -5.19 6.65
C ILE A 195 -13.31 -6.37 6.78
N ILE A 196 -12.21 -6.24 7.54
CA ILE A 196 -11.22 -7.30 7.72
C ILE A 196 -11.83 -8.53 8.40
N ASN A 197 -12.69 -8.32 9.38
CA ASN A 197 -13.29 -9.42 10.16
C ASN A 197 -14.52 -10.04 9.47
N ALA A 198 -15.33 -9.24 8.75
CA ALA A 198 -16.55 -9.71 8.13
C ALA A 198 -16.32 -10.31 6.74
N ILE A 199 -15.27 -9.90 6.03
CA ILE A 199 -14.98 -10.36 4.68
C ILE A 199 -13.74 -11.26 4.70
N PRO A 200 -13.87 -12.55 4.38
CA PRO A 200 -12.72 -13.43 4.21
C PRO A 200 -11.76 -12.85 3.16
N SER A 201 -10.47 -12.95 3.44
CA SER A 201 -9.44 -12.51 2.51
C SER A 201 -9.63 -13.16 1.14
N PRO A 202 -9.77 -12.40 0.06
CA PRO A 202 -9.98 -12.96 -1.28
C PRO A 202 -8.88 -13.91 -1.74
N TRP A 203 -7.67 -13.76 -1.24
CA TRP A 203 -6.52 -14.62 -1.53
C TRP A 203 -6.35 -15.78 -0.56
N GLY A 204 -7.29 -15.96 0.39
CA GLY A 204 -7.34 -17.13 1.28
C GLY A 204 -6.47 -17.04 2.53
N PHE A 205 -5.88 -15.88 2.83
CA PHE A 205 -5.11 -15.68 4.05
C PHE A 205 -6.02 -15.46 5.26
N ASP A 206 -5.62 -15.98 6.42
CA ASP A 206 -6.38 -15.78 7.66
C ASP A 206 -6.17 -14.37 8.22
N ASN A 207 -7.20 -13.54 8.11
CA ASN A 207 -7.19 -12.17 8.62
C ASN A 207 -7.02 -12.09 10.16
N SER A 208 -7.26 -13.17 10.89
CA SER A 208 -7.07 -13.21 12.35
C SER A 208 -5.60 -13.01 12.73
N ILE A 209 -4.67 -13.45 11.88
CA ILE A 209 -3.23 -13.25 12.08
C ILE A 209 -2.92 -11.75 12.06
N LEU A 210 -3.45 -11.02 11.08
CA LEU A 210 -3.29 -9.56 11.01
C LEU A 210 -3.86 -8.88 12.26
N PHE A 211 -5.06 -9.29 12.69
CA PHE A 211 -5.67 -8.74 13.90
C PHE A 211 -4.79 -8.98 15.14
N ASN A 212 -4.28 -10.20 15.33
CA ASN A 212 -3.40 -10.53 16.44
C ASN A 212 -2.08 -9.73 16.42
N ILE A 213 -1.50 -9.54 15.23
CA ILE A 213 -0.33 -8.68 15.05
C ILE A 213 -0.61 -7.27 15.59
N TYR A 214 -1.75 -6.68 15.35
CA TYR A 214 -2.11 -5.35 15.88
C TYR A 214 -2.42 -5.39 17.37
N LYS A 215 -3.15 -6.37 17.84
CA LYS A 215 -3.50 -6.56 19.25
C LYS A 215 -2.26 -6.65 20.15
N ASP A 216 -1.25 -7.42 19.74
CA ASP A 216 -0.04 -7.61 20.55
C ASP A 216 0.88 -6.36 20.54
N ALA A 217 0.74 -5.37 19.63
CA ALA A 217 1.60 -4.19 19.53
C ALA A 217 1.11 -2.97 20.26
N SER A 218 -0.19 -2.76 20.25
CA SER A 218 -0.77 -1.60 20.89
C SER A 218 -1.86 -2.06 21.82
N ALA A 219 -1.69 -1.83 23.11
CA ALA A 219 -2.69 -2.24 24.10
C ALA A 219 -4.03 -1.53 23.88
N ASP A 220 -4.05 -0.33 23.25
CA ASP A 220 -5.24 0.51 23.27
C ASP A 220 -5.80 1.01 21.92
N ASP A 221 -4.98 1.19 20.85
CA ASP A 221 -5.47 1.97 19.71
C ASP A 221 -5.62 1.22 18.38
N TYR A 222 -5.10 0.01 18.20
CA TYR A 222 -5.14 -0.74 16.93
C TYR A 222 -4.70 0.08 15.68
N GLU A 223 -4.04 1.22 15.90
CA GLU A 223 -3.43 2.06 14.87
C GLU A 223 -1.91 1.92 14.85
N CYS A 224 -1.29 2.31 13.75
CA CYS A 224 0.17 2.28 13.65
C CYS A 224 0.78 3.37 14.55
N PRO A 225 1.69 3.03 15.49
CA PRO A 225 2.28 3.99 16.44
C PRO A 225 3.01 5.16 15.79
N THR A 226 3.42 5.03 14.53
CA THR A 226 4.08 6.14 13.79
C THR A 226 3.11 7.18 13.26
N VAL A 227 1.83 6.88 13.24
CA VAL A 227 0.76 7.79 12.76
C VAL A 227 0.17 8.58 13.93
N VAL A 228 0.12 7.97 15.11
CA VAL A 228 -0.37 8.62 16.33
C VAL A 228 0.72 9.51 16.90
N THR A 229 0.51 10.80 16.88
CA THR A 229 1.47 11.83 17.30
C THR A 229 1.55 12.02 18.82
N ASP A 230 1.25 11.03 19.62
CA ASP A 230 1.40 11.17 21.05
C ASP A 230 2.87 10.98 21.48
N LYS A 231 3.39 11.97 22.16
CA LYS A 231 4.81 12.24 22.39
C LYS A 231 5.53 11.27 23.34
N SER A 232 4.88 10.24 23.84
CA SER A 232 5.41 9.44 24.95
C SER A 232 6.00 8.08 24.58
N HIS A 233 5.65 7.44 23.48
CA HIS A 233 6.11 6.09 23.19
C HIS A 233 6.24 5.82 21.70
N GLY A 234 7.44 5.86 21.18
CA GLY A 234 7.67 5.37 19.83
C GLY A 234 9.04 5.69 19.28
N SER A 235 10.00 4.84 19.54
CA SER A 235 11.16 4.75 18.66
C SER A 235 10.72 4.18 17.31
N CYS A 236 11.35 4.65 16.25
CA CYS A 236 11.10 4.24 14.85
C CYS A 236 11.43 2.75 14.59
N GLY A 237 11.42 1.88 15.52
CA GLY A 237 11.65 0.44 15.40
C GLY A 237 10.53 -0.40 15.97
N GLN A 238 9.49 0.24 16.51
CA GLN A 238 8.37 -0.47 17.14
C GLN A 238 7.13 -0.51 16.26
N SER A 239 7.09 0.21 15.13
CA SER A 239 5.96 0.09 14.22
C SER A 239 6.08 -1.16 13.38
N ARG A 240 5.04 -1.93 13.33
CA ARG A 240 4.98 -3.25 12.72
C ARG A 240 5.01 -3.26 11.23
N PHE A 241 4.46 -2.24 10.60
CA PHE A 241 4.38 -2.12 9.16
C PHE A 241 5.24 -0.95 8.67
N GLY A 242 6.51 -1.07 8.94
CA GLY A 242 7.56 -0.22 8.41
C GLY A 242 7.45 1.28 8.72
N CYS A 243 8.50 1.87 9.17
CA CYS A 243 8.60 3.33 9.32
C CYS A 243 8.43 4.07 8.02
#